data_a92dc763327067757cb77ca4cf44d006
#
_entry.id   a92dc763327067757cb77ca4cf44d006
#
_cell.length_a   1.000
_cell.length_b   1.000
_cell.length_c   1.000
_cell.angle_alpha   90.00
_cell.angle_beta   90.00
_cell.angle_gamma   90.00
#
_symmetry.space_group_name_H-M   'P 1'
#
loop_
_entity.id
_entity.type
_entity.pdbx_description
1 polymer ?
#
loop_
_entity_poly.entity_id
_entity_poly.type
_entity_poly.pdbx_seq_one_letter_code
_entity_poly.pdbx_strand_id
1 'polypeptide(L)'
;MNLPHIKDDAMPAKENRIIYSHIGLEGWNASIEKYLSDGGYAVLAETVKRPREELCAEVEKSKIKGRGGAGFPTGTKWKFLDRKSGKPIYLICNADESEPGTCKDRLLIYQDPHKIIEGIMCACYAINAAQAFIYIRGEYINGYRILQKAIAEARERGFVGKNICGSDYCCDITVSRGAGCYVCGEETGLISSLAGGRAYPRIKPPYFPAVKGLYDCPTAVNNVETVCWIPEIFKRGGEAVSKIGCPADPGTHVWGVSGLVQKPGRYEITTGECTLGELLHDLCGGPLPGRRFKAIIPGGSSMKILRWDEKFTVKNAD
;
A
#
# COMPACT_ATOMS: atom_id res chain seq x y z
N MET A 1 18.71 -11.76 -10.16
CA MET A 1 17.97 -12.89 -9.57
C MET A 1 16.58 -12.87 -10.19
N ASN A 2 16.27 -13.83 -11.04
CA ASN A 2 14.92 -14.01 -11.55
C ASN A 2 14.03 -14.42 -10.38
N LEU A 3 13.03 -13.62 -10.07
CA LEU A 3 11.96 -14.04 -9.16
C LEU A 3 11.28 -15.26 -9.82
N PRO A 4 10.97 -16.33 -9.10
CA PRO A 4 10.26 -17.45 -9.68
C PRO A 4 8.95 -16.93 -10.28
N HIS A 5 8.76 -17.20 -11.59
CA HIS A 5 7.47 -17.00 -12.24
C HIS A 5 6.44 -17.85 -11.48
N ILE A 6 5.45 -17.20 -10.91
CA ILE A 6 4.27 -17.90 -10.41
C ILE A 6 3.55 -18.38 -11.66
N LYS A 7 3.59 -19.69 -11.91
CA LYS A 7 2.78 -20.30 -13.00
C LYS A 7 1.31 -20.04 -12.70
N ASP A 8 0.56 -19.70 -13.75
CA ASP A 8 -0.90 -19.62 -13.74
C ASP A 8 -1.53 -21.00 -13.46
N ASP A 9 -1.49 -21.43 -12.21
CA ASP A 9 -2.48 -22.38 -11.74
C ASP A 9 -3.75 -21.57 -11.43
N ALA A 10 -4.90 -22.04 -11.87
CA ALA A 10 -6.18 -21.38 -11.67
C ALA A 10 -6.28 -20.82 -10.25
N MET A 11 -6.61 -19.53 -10.13
CA MET A 11 -6.65 -18.85 -8.82
C MET A 11 -7.50 -19.65 -7.85
N PRO A 12 -7.01 -19.91 -6.64
CA PRO A 12 -7.82 -20.55 -5.61
C PRO A 12 -9.11 -19.77 -5.39
N ALA A 13 -10.22 -20.44 -5.19
CA ALA A 13 -11.56 -19.85 -5.11
C ALA A 13 -11.72 -18.73 -4.04
N LYS A 14 -10.77 -18.63 -3.10
CA LYS A 14 -10.76 -17.64 -2.02
C LYS A 14 -9.81 -16.46 -2.25
N GLU A 15 -8.99 -16.47 -3.30
CA GLU A 15 -8.13 -15.33 -3.63
C GLU A 15 -8.93 -14.31 -4.44
N ASN A 16 -8.86 -13.02 -4.04
CA ASN A 16 -9.55 -11.91 -4.71
C ASN A 16 -8.53 -10.80 -5.00
N ARG A 17 -7.98 -10.77 -6.21
CA ARG A 17 -6.92 -9.87 -6.63
C ARG A 17 -7.46 -8.54 -7.12
N ILE A 18 -7.57 -7.56 -6.24
CA ILE A 18 -7.90 -6.17 -6.53
C ILE A 18 -6.60 -5.36 -6.68
N ILE A 19 -5.78 -5.38 -5.64
CA ILE A 19 -4.51 -4.65 -5.62
C ILE A 19 -3.45 -5.39 -6.45
N TYR A 20 -3.47 -6.71 -6.41
CA TYR A 20 -2.58 -7.59 -7.17
C TYR A 20 -3.15 -7.99 -8.54
N SER A 21 -4.09 -7.22 -9.09
CA SER A 21 -4.76 -7.55 -10.36
C SER A 21 -3.80 -7.81 -11.53
N HIS A 22 -2.64 -7.19 -11.54
CA HIS A 22 -1.65 -7.37 -12.60
C HIS A 22 -0.51 -8.34 -12.24
N ILE A 23 -0.39 -8.69 -10.95
CA ILE A 23 0.73 -9.51 -10.49
C ILE A 23 0.60 -10.94 -11.00
N GLY A 24 1.62 -11.40 -11.75
CA GLY A 24 1.64 -12.75 -12.30
C GLY A 24 0.77 -12.96 -13.56
N LEU A 25 0.18 -11.91 -14.11
CA LEU A 25 -0.54 -12.03 -15.39
C LEU A 25 0.43 -12.34 -16.54
N GLU A 26 0.05 -13.26 -17.40
CA GLU A 26 0.79 -13.56 -18.63
C GLU A 26 0.87 -12.31 -19.52
N GLY A 27 2.06 -12.03 -20.04
CA GLY A 27 2.32 -10.84 -20.87
C GLY A 27 2.37 -9.51 -20.10
N TRP A 28 2.21 -9.51 -18.78
CA TRP A 28 2.42 -8.31 -17.97
C TRP A 28 3.91 -8.02 -17.81
N ASN A 29 4.33 -6.82 -18.17
CA ASN A 29 5.76 -6.41 -18.16
C ASN A 29 6.04 -5.14 -17.35
N ALA A 30 5.03 -4.61 -16.63
CA ALA A 30 5.13 -3.42 -15.80
C ALA A 30 5.54 -2.12 -16.54
N SER A 31 5.49 -2.09 -17.87
CA SER A 31 5.77 -0.87 -18.65
C SER A 31 4.58 0.07 -18.62
N ILE A 32 4.85 1.37 -18.85
CA ILE A 32 3.79 2.38 -18.93
C ILE A 32 2.81 2.10 -20.07
N GLU A 33 3.32 1.61 -21.22
CA GLU A 33 2.49 1.26 -22.37
C GLU A 33 1.51 0.14 -22.02
N LYS A 34 1.98 -0.90 -21.32
CA LYS A 34 1.13 -2.01 -20.89
C LYS A 34 0.11 -1.53 -19.85
N TYR A 35 0.54 -0.71 -18.87
CA TYR A 35 -0.35 -0.15 -17.88
C TYR A 35 -1.46 0.71 -18.51
N LEU A 36 -1.11 1.57 -19.48
CA LEU A 36 -2.08 2.40 -20.21
C LEU A 36 -3.04 1.56 -21.04
N SER A 37 -2.55 0.50 -21.73
CA SER A 37 -3.40 -0.37 -22.54
C SER A 37 -4.42 -1.14 -21.69
N ASP A 38 -4.15 -1.31 -20.40
CA ASP A 38 -5.03 -1.96 -19.42
C ASP A 38 -5.92 -0.96 -18.65
N GLY A 39 -5.96 0.29 -19.10
CA GLY A 39 -6.79 1.35 -18.53
C GLY A 39 -6.14 2.12 -17.37
N GLY A 40 -4.83 1.95 -17.16
CA GLY A 40 -4.09 2.69 -16.15
C GLY A 40 -4.11 4.20 -16.38
N TYR A 41 -4.03 4.97 -15.31
CA TYR A 41 -4.16 6.43 -15.25
C TYR A 41 -5.52 7.01 -15.69
N ALA A 42 -6.48 6.18 -16.12
CA ALA A 42 -7.82 6.66 -16.45
C ALA A 42 -8.55 7.18 -15.20
N VAL A 43 -8.32 6.54 -14.05
CA VAL A 43 -8.91 7.01 -12.78
C VAL A 43 -8.30 8.34 -12.37
N LEU A 44 -7.00 8.54 -12.53
CA LEU A 44 -6.37 9.84 -12.26
C LEU A 44 -6.95 10.95 -13.16
N ALA A 45 -7.13 10.67 -14.46
CA ALA A 45 -7.69 11.62 -15.40
C ALA A 45 -9.12 12.06 -15.04
N GLU A 46 -9.92 11.18 -14.47
CA GLU A 46 -11.25 11.52 -13.94
C GLU A 46 -11.17 12.18 -12.56
N THR A 47 -10.21 11.77 -11.73
CA THR A 47 -10.01 12.32 -10.38
C THR A 47 -9.76 13.83 -10.40
N VAL A 48 -8.93 14.32 -11.32
CA VAL A 48 -8.58 15.76 -11.38
C VAL A 48 -9.74 16.65 -11.83
N LYS A 49 -10.85 16.08 -12.28
CA LYS A 49 -12.08 16.81 -12.65
C LYS A 49 -13.08 16.91 -11.51
N ARG A 50 -12.89 16.16 -10.42
CA ARG A 50 -13.83 16.06 -9.30
C ARG A 50 -13.45 17.00 -8.16
N PRO A 51 -14.41 17.50 -7.37
CA PRO A 51 -14.13 18.27 -6.15
C PRO A 51 -13.31 17.46 -5.14
N ARG A 52 -12.26 18.05 -4.57
CA ARG A 52 -11.36 17.40 -3.61
C ARG A 52 -12.08 16.92 -2.34
N GLU A 53 -13.06 17.71 -1.89
CA GLU A 53 -13.87 17.40 -0.72
C GLU A 53 -14.69 16.11 -0.92
N GLU A 54 -15.25 15.94 -2.11
CA GLU A 54 -15.97 14.73 -2.50
C GLU A 54 -15.05 13.50 -2.47
N LEU A 55 -13.84 13.63 -3.05
CA LEU A 55 -12.86 12.55 -3.07
C LEU A 55 -12.43 12.15 -1.65
N CYS A 56 -12.16 13.12 -0.78
CA CYS A 56 -11.87 12.85 0.63
C CYS A 56 -13.05 12.14 1.34
N ALA A 57 -14.28 12.55 1.03
CA ALA A 57 -15.48 11.91 1.57
C ALA A 57 -15.66 10.46 1.08
N GLU A 58 -15.31 10.17 -0.19
CA GLU A 58 -15.32 8.80 -0.71
C GLU A 58 -14.30 7.90 0.02
N VAL A 59 -13.08 8.41 0.28
CA VAL A 59 -12.09 7.65 1.08
C VAL A 59 -12.60 7.39 2.51
N GLU A 60 -13.29 8.35 3.11
CA GLU A 60 -13.89 8.15 4.43
C GLU A 60 -15.02 7.12 4.41
N LYS A 61 -15.95 7.22 3.46
CA LYS A 61 -17.05 6.27 3.29
C LYS A 61 -16.57 4.84 3.05
N SER A 62 -15.42 4.68 2.38
CA SER A 62 -14.82 3.37 2.11
C SER A 62 -14.43 2.62 3.37
N LYS A 63 -14.18 3.32 4.48
CA LYS A 63 -13.67 2.80 5.75
C LYS A 63 -12.36 2.02 5.62
N ILE A 64 -11.65 2.13 4.49
CA ILE A 64 -10.37 1.45 4.27
C ILE A 64 -9.38 1.87 5.37
N LYS A 65 -8.85 0.89 6.07
CA LYS A 65 -7.78 1.06 7.04
C LYS A 65 -6.41 1.06 6.37
N GLY A 66 -5.45 1.69 7.01
CA GLY A 66 -4.05 1.64 6.58
C GLY A 66 -3.50 0.22 6.59
N ARG A 67 -2.84 -0.18 5.50
CA ARG A 67 -2.24 -1.52 5.28
C ARG A 67 -0.77 -1.61 5.72
N GLY A 68 -0.31 -0.62 6.50
CA GLY A 68 1.05 -0.60 7.03
C GLY A 68 1.24 -1.26 8.41
N GLY A 69 0.21 -1.94 8.94
CA GLY A 69 0.24 -2.66 10.22
C GLY A 69 -0.56 -2.01 11.35
N ALA A 70 -0.63 -0.67 11.43
CA ALA A 70 -1.36 0.02 12.51
C ALA A 70 -2.89 0.05 12.32
N GLY A 71 -3.40 -0.22 11.12
CA GLY A 71 -4.84 -0.30 10.85
C GLY A 71 -5.64 0.99 11.07
N PHE A 72 -5.02 2.17 11.08
CA PHE A 72 -5.73 3.42 11.29
C PHE A 72 -6.55 3.81 10.05
N PRO A 73 -7.83 4.24 10.19
CA PRO A 73 -8.68 4.58 9.05
C PRO A 73 -8.10 5.71 8.18
N THR A 74 -7.93 5.44 6.88
CA THR A 74 -7.26 6.36 5.93
C THR A 74 -8.00 7.68 5.81
N GLY A 75 -9.32 7.65 5.64
CA GLY A 75 -10.14 8.87 5.53
C GLY A 75 -10.08 9.74 6.78
N THR A 76 -10.11 9.13 7.97
CA THR A 76 -9.95 9.84 9.24
C THR A 76 -8.56 10.51 9.35
N LYS A 77 -7.49 9.81 8.92
CA LYS A 77 -6.15 10.40 8.87
C LYS A 77 -6.11 11.65 7.97
N TRP A 78 -6.77 11.62 6.82
CA TRP A 78 -6.82 12.76 5.90
C TRP A 78 -7.66 13.93 6.42
N LYS A 79 -8.68 13.68 7.23
CA LYS A 79 -9.46 14.73 7.91
C LYS A 79 -8.64 15.56 8.90
N PHE A 80 -7.67 14.93 9.55
CA PHE A 80 -6.81 15.61 10.53
C PHE A 80 -5.78 16.56 9.91
N LEU A 81 -5.61 16.55 8.58
CA LEU A 81 -4.68 17.46 7.91
C LEU A 81 -5.07 18.92 8.17
N ASP A 82 -4.14 19.70 8.72
CA ASP A 82 -4.34 21.12 8.99
C ASP A 82 -4.30 21.95 7.69
N ARG A 83 -5.44 22.03 7.03
CA ARG A 83 -5.64 22.82 5.82
C ARG A 83 -5.70 24.33 6.09
N LYS A 84 -5.79 24.74 7.37
CA LYS A 84 -5.93 26.15 7.76
C LYS A 84 -4.59 26.81 8.05
N SER A 85 -3.51 26.06 8.18
CA SER A 85 -2.16 26.56 8.48
C SER A 85 -1.57 27.47 7.38
N GLY A 86 -2.10 27.44 6.15
CA GLY A 86 -1.52 28.11 4.99
C GLY A 86 -0.21 27.48 4.48
N LYS A 87 0.25 26.40 5.12
CA LYS A 87 1.45 25.65 4.73
C LYS A 87 1.16 24.64 3.64
N PRO A 88 2.17 24.25 2.82
CA PRO A 88 2.01 23.18 1.87
C PRO A 88 1.69 21.86 2.58
N ILE A 89 0.84 21.03 1.97
CA ILE A 89 0.55 19.69 2.42
C ILE A 89 1.49 18.73 1.68
N TYR A 90 2.04 17.75 2.39
CA TYR A 90 2.85 16.68 1.80
C TYR A 90 2.18 15.32 1.92
N LEU A 91 2.38 14.48 0.90
CA LEU A 91 2.07 13.06 0.97
C LEU A 91 3.39 12.25 1.05
N ILE A 92 3.47 11.33 1.97
CA ILE A 92 4.56 10.35 2.02
C ILE A 92 3.97 8.95 1.80
N CYS A 93 4.39 8.30 0.72
CA CYS A 93 4.18 6.88 0.53
C CYS A 93 5.28 6.12 1.29
N ASN A 94 4.88 5.47 2.37
CA ASN A 94 5.77 4.65 3.18
C ASN A 94 5.99 3.29 2.49
N ALA A 95 7.16 3.15 1.88
CA ALA A 95 7.66 1.93 1.25
C ALA A 95 8.87 1.35 2.02
N ASP A 96 9.00 1.69 3.32
CA ASP A 96 9.97 1.08 4.22
C ASP A 96 9.42 -0.23 4.79
N GLU A 97 9.39 -1.26 3.96
CA GLU A 97 8.89 -2.58 4.30
C GLU A 97 10.00 -3.38 5.01
N SER A 98 10.13 -3.18 6.31
CA SER A 98 11.24 -3.72 7.11
C SER A 98 10.81 -4.82 8.10
N GLU A 99 9.50 -5.12 8.24
CA GLU A 99 9.05 -6.23 9.07
C GLU A 99 9.52 -7.57 8.51
N PRO A 100 10.23 -8.40 9.31
CA PRO A 100 10.70 -9.71 8.86
C PRO A 100 9.56 -10.59 8.32
N GLY A 101 9.78 -11.17 7.13
CA GLY A 101 8.77 -12.00 6.44
C GLY A 101 7.79 -11.22 5.58
N THR A 102 7.69 -9.91 5.71
CA THR A 102 6.82 -9.05 4.90
C THR A 102 7.48 -8.69 3.57
N CYS A 103 6.76 -8.87 2.47
CA CYS A 103 7.26 -8.58 1.11
C CYS A 103 6.11 -8.27 0.13
N LYS A 104 5.00 -7.75 0.64
CA LYS A 104 3.82 -7.40 -0.16
C LYS A 104 4.02 -6.14 -0.99
N ASP A 105 4.59 -5.10 -0.39
CA ASP A 105 4.85 -3.83 -1.06
C ASP A 105 5.98 -3.95 -2.08
N ARG A 106 6.99 -4.75 -1.76
CA ARG A 106 8.10 -5.06 -2.67
C ARG A 106 7.61 -5.62 -4.00
N LEU A 107 6.60 -6.49 -3.99
CA LEU A 107 6.08 -7.09 -5.20
C LEU A 107 5.37 -6.05 -6.09
N LEU A 108 4.57 -5.17 -5.50
CA LEU A 108 3.97 -4.03 -6.21
C LEU A 108 5.02 -3.11 -6.82
N ILE A 109 6.05 -2.76 -6.05
CA ILE A 109 7.15 -1.91 -6.53
C ILE A 109 7.83 -2.52 -7.77
N TYR A 110 8.05 -3.84 -7.75
CA TYR A 110 8.80 -4.52 -8.83
C TYR A 110 7.94 -4.84 -10.05
N GLN A 111 6.66 -5.13 -9.87
CA GLN A 111 5.80 -5.65 -10.93
C GLN A 111 4.65 -4.72 -11.33
N ASP A 112 4.30 -3.72 -10.50
CA ASP A 112 3.21 -2.78 -10.82
C ASP A 112 3.49 -1.35 -10.30
N PRO A 113 4.64 -0.74 -10.65
CA PRO A 113 5.04 0.55 -10.11
C PRO A 113 4.08 1.68 -10.53
N HIS A 114 3.46 1.59 -11.70
CA HIS A 114 2.53 2.62 -12.19
C HIS A 114 1.23 2.65 -11.39
N LYS A 115 0.74 1.52 -10.86
CA LYS A 115 -0.40 1.49 -9.93
C LYS A 115 -0.10 2.28 -8.65
N ILE A 116 1.13 2.17 -8.14
CA ILE A 116 1.58 2.95 -6.97
C ILE A 116 1.59 4.45 -7.31
N ILE A 117 2.14 4.82 -8.47
CA ILE A 117 2.23 6.22 -8.90
C ILE A 117 0.83 6.81 -9.11
N GLU A 118 -0.07 6.11 -9.81
CA GLU A 118 -1.45 6.55 -9.98
C GLU A 118 -2.16 6.74 -8.63
N GLY A 119 -1.98 5.77 -7.71
CA GLY A 119 -2.54 5.86 -6.36
C GLY A 119 -2.02 7.06 -5.56
N ILE A 120 -0.71 7.33 -5.64
CA ILE A 120 -0.11 8.52 -5.02
C ILE A 120 -0.70 9.80 -5.63
N MET A 121 -0.80 9.89 -6.95
CA MET A 121 -1.28 11.10 -7.62
C MET A 121 -2.76 11.36 -7.35
N CYS A 122 -3.60 10.32 -7.33
CA CYS A 122 -4.99 10.40 -6.90
C CYS A 122 -5.13 10.91 -5.45
N ALA A 123 -4.32 10.36 -4.54
CA ALA A 123 -4.27 10.80 -3.15
C ALA A 123 -3.80 12.25 -3.02
N CYS A 124 -2.73 12.62 -3.72
CA CYS A 124 -2.19 13.97 -3.73
C CYS A 124 -3.21 15.01 -4.19
N TYR A 125 -3.92 14.72 -5.27
CA TYR A 125 -4.97 15.61 -5.75
C TYR A 125 -6.08 15.77 -4.71
N ALA A 126 -6.56 14.67 -4.12
CA ALA A 126 -7.65 14.70 -3.14
C ALA A 126 -7.32 15.52 -1.88
N ILE A 127 -6.09 15.40 -1.36
CA ILE A 127 -5.66 16.16 -0.17
C ILE A 127 -5.03 17.52 -0.51
N ASN A 128 -4.93 17.90 -1.77
CA ASN A 128 -4.24 19.10 -2.26
C ASN A 128 -2.75 19.13 -1.85
N ALA A 129 -2.05 18.01 -2.01
CA ALA A 129 -0.63 17.96 -1.69
C ALA A 129 0.21 18.73 -2.70
N ALA A 130 1.19 19.50 -2.21
CA ALA A 130 2.12 20.25 -3.04
C ALA A 130 3.25 19.37 -3.59
N GLN A 131 3.60 18.29 -2.86
CA GLN A 131 4.68 17.36 -3.19
C GLN A 131 4.41 16.00 -2.58
N ALA A 132 4.79 14.95 -3.30
CA ALA A 132 4.80 13.59 -2.80
C ALA A 132 6.22 13.05 -2.62
N PHE A 133 6.41 12.18 -1.64
CA PHE A 133 7.64 11.44 -1.41
C PHE A 133 7.33 9.95 -1.33
N ILE A 134 8.17 9.13 -1.96
CA ILE A 134 8.19 7.70 -1.71
C ILE A 134 9.43 7.43 -0.86
N TYR A 135 9.23 7.03 0.40
CA TYR A 135 10.33 6.63 1.26
C TYR A 135 10.48 5.11 1.18
N ILE A 136 11.52 4.66 0.45
CA ILE A 136 11.76 3.25 0.17
C ILE A 136 12.87 2.69 1.06
N ARG A 137 12.69 1.46 1.50
CA ARG A 137 13.70 0.70 2.26
C ARG A 137 15.07 0.72 1.57
N GLY A 138 16.12 0.99 2.32
CA GLY A 138 17.48 1.17 1.81
C GLY A 138 18.02 0.00 0.99
N GLU A 139 17.62 -1.22 1.34
CA GLU A 139 18.02 -2.47 0.68
C GLU A 139 17.31 -2.72 -0.65
N TYR A 140 16.21 -2.00 -0.94
CA TYR A 140 15.45 -2.17 -2.19
C TYR A 140 16.05 -1.34 -3.34
N ILE A 141 17.34 -1.48 -3.60
CA ILE A 141 18.08 -0.72 -4.64
C ILE A 141 17.43 -0.84 -6.03
N ASN A 142 17.04 -2.05 -6.42
CA ASN A 142 16.37 -2.26 -7.71
C ASN A 142 14.97 -1.63 -7.71
N GLY A 143 14.22 -1.74 -6.60
CA GLY A 143 12.92 -1.08 -6.46
C GLY A 143 13.02 0.44 -6.57
N TYR A 144 14.05 1.04 -5.97
CA TYR A 144 14.35 2.46 -6.13
C TYR A 144 14.55 2.86 -7.60
N ARG A 145 15.34 2.09 -8.35
CA ARG A 145 15.58 2.35 -9.79
C ARG A 145 14.30 2.18 -10.62
N ILE A 146 13.50 1.15 -10.33
CA ILE A 146 12.22 0.91 -11.00
C ILE A 146 11.26 2.08 -10.77
N LEU A 147 11.12 2.55 -9.53
CA LEU A 147 10.26 3.69 -9.21
C LEU A 147 10.74 4.98 -9.87
N GLN A 148 12.05 5.24 -9.88
CA GLN A 148 12.59 6.41 -10.58
C GLN A 148 12.27 6.38 -12.08
N LYS A 149 12.45 5.23 -12.74
CA LYS A 149 12.12 5.05 -14.15
C LYS A 149 10.63 5.25 -14.38
N ALA A 150 9.77 4.60 -13.61
CA ALA A 150 8.31 4.70 -13.77
C ALA A 150 7.79 6.13 -13.52
N ILE A 151 8.38 6.87 -12.56
CA ILE A 151 8.06 8.29 -12.34
C ILE A 151 8.48 9.15 -13.53
N ALA A 152 9.65 8.89 -14.12
CA ALA A 152 10.10 9.61 -15.33
C ALA A 152 9.14 9.37 -16.50
N GLU A 153 8.77 8.11 -16.76
CA GLU A 153 7.78 7.73 -17.78
C GLU A 153 6.41 8.41 -17.53
N ALA A 154 5.93 8.41 -16.29
CA ALA A 154 4.67 9.07 -15.92
C ALA A 154 4.74 10.59 -16.09
N ARG A 155 5.90 11.20 -15.82
CA ARG A 155 6.11 12.65 -16.01
C ARG A 155 6.11 13.03 -17.50
N GLU A 156 6.75 12.25 -18.36
CA GLU A 156 6.74 12.45 -19.82
C GLU A 156 5.33 12.37 -20.41
N ARG A 157 4.45 11.57 -19.81
CA ARG A 157 3.04 11.44 -20.24
C ARG A 157 2.08 12.40 -19.55
N GLY A 158 2.56 13.32 -18.69
CA GLY A 158 1.74 14.34 -18.02
C GLY A 158 0.90 13.81 -16.84
N PHE A 159 1.27 12.67 -16.25
CA PHE A 159 0.61 12.13 -15.05
C PHE A 159 1.27 12.60 -13.75
N VAL A 160 2.49 13.15 -13.81
CA VAL A 160 3.27 13.67 -12.68
C VAL A 160 3.91 15.00 -13.11
N GLY A 161 4.07 15.94 -12.19
CA GLY A 161 4.73 17.20 -12.42
C GLY A 161 3.77 18.37 -12.64
N LYS A 162 3.75 19.00 -13.81
CA LYS A 162 2.92 20.17 -14.13
C LYS A 162 1.70 19.77 -14.95
N ASN A 163 0.60 20.50 -14.73
CA ASN A 163 -0.64 20.36 -15.52
C ASN A 163 -1.12 18.91 -15.66
N ILE A 164 -1.21 18.20 -14.54
CA ILE A 164 -1.50 16.77 -14.48
C ILE A 164 -2.82 16.46 -15.17
N CYS A 165 -2.76 15.54 -16.15
CA CYS A 165 -3.90 15.19 -17.00
C CYS A 165 -4.59 16.40 -17.65
N GLY A 166 -3.84 17.46 -17.95
CA GLY A 166 -4.36 18.69 -18.56
C GLY A 166 -5.08 19.65 -17.60
N SER A 167 -5.04 19.38 -16.28
CA SER A 167 -5.58 20.27 -15.26
C SER A 167 -4.57 21.35 -14.86
N ASP A 168 -4.98 22.29 -13.99
CA ASP A 168 -4.11 23.29 -13.37
C ASP A 168 -3.31 22.73 -12.17
N TYR A 169 -3.56 21.49 -11.76
CA TYR A 169 -2.89 20.87 -10.64
C TYR A 169 -1.45 20.46 -10.98
N CYS A 170 -0.54 20.79 -10.08
CA CYS A 170 0.87 20.46 -10.19
C CYS A 170 1.33 19.72 -8.91
N CYS A 171 1.95 18.58 -9.09
CA CYS A 171 2.54 17.82 -7.99
C CYS A 171 3.62 16.88 -8.54
N ASP A 172 4.77 16.85 -7.91
CA ASP A 172 5.85 15.94 -8.29
C ASP A 172 6.06 14.83 -7.24
N ILE A 173 6.77 13.78 -7.63
CA ILE A 173 7.12 12.66 -6.77
C ILE A 173 8.64 12.55 -6.67
N THR A 174 9.15 12.54 -5.44
CA THR A 174 10.57 12.29 -5.15
C THR A 174 10.70 10.95 -4.44
N VAL A 175 11.62 10.09 -4.92
CA VAL A 175 11.96 8.84 -4.23
C VAL A 175 13.15 9.07 -3.32
N SER A 176 12.97 8.84 -2.02
CA SER A 176 14.02 8.91 -1.01
C SER A 176 14.32 7.51 -0.48
N ARG A 177 15.60 7.15 -0.46
CA ARG A 177 16.05 5.84 -0.01
C ARG A 177 16.50 5.92 1.45
N GLY A 178 15.93 5.05 2.30
CA GLY A 178 16.35 4.87 3.68
C GLY A 178 17.74 4.25 3.80
N ALA A 179 18.22 4.16 5.05
CA ALA A 179 19.56 3.64 5.38
C ALA A 179 19.52 2.29 6.13
N GLY A 180 18.43 1.52 6.03
CA GLY A 180 18.35 0.16 6.58
C GLY A 180 18.00 0.10 8.08
N CYS A 181 17.12 0.95 8.56
CA CYS A 181 16.65 0.95 9.94
C CYS A 181 15.15 0.64 10.03
N TYR A 182 14.78 -0.41 10.78
CA TYR A 182 13.38 -0.83 10.97
C TYR A 182 12.46 0.31 11.46
N VAL A 183 12.94 1.14 12.39
CA VAL A 183 12.14 2.24 12.96
C VAL A 183 11.78 3.33 11.94
N CYS A 184 12.42 3.35 10.77
CA CYS A 184 12.02 4.21 9.66
C CYS A 184 10.63 3.86 9.10
N GLY A 185 10.08 2.68 9.40
CA GLY A 185 8.69 2.32 9.10
C GLY A 185 7.66 3.03 9.99
N GLU A 186 8.06 3.53 11.16
CA GLU A 186 7.21 4.37 12.01
C GLU A 186 7.10 5.78 11.41
N GLU A 187 5.88 6.32 11.28
CA GLU A 187 5.63 7.53 10.49
C GLU A 187 6.43 8.77 10.92
N THR A 188 6.69 8.96 12.21
CA THR A 188 7.45 10.11 12.72
C THR A 188 8.96 9.90 12.63
N GLY A 189 9.42 8.65 12.81
CA GLY A 189 10.80 8.25 12.54
C GLY A 189 11.16 8.41 11.08
N LEU A 190 10.25 8.00 10.17
CA LEU A 190 10.36 8.19 8.73
C LEU A 190 10.48 9.69 8.39
N ILE A 191 9.59 10.53 8.93
CA ILE A 191 9.62 11.99 8.70
C ILE A 191 10.96 12.58 9.18
N SER A 192 11.47 12.15 10.33
CA SER A 192 12.76 12.63 10.85
C SER A 192 13.91 12.25 9.91
N SER A 193 13.90 11.02 9.39
CA SER A 193 14.89 10.54 8.43
C SER A 193 14.79 11.26 7.09
N LEU A 194 13.59 11.43 6.56
CA LEU A 194 13.36 12.14 5.29
C LEU A 194 13.79 13.61 5.36
N ALA A 195 13.66 14.23 6.54
CA ALA A 195 14.14 15.59 6.80
C ALA A 195 15.68 15.69 6.96
N GLY A 196 16.43 14.58 6.81
CA GLY A 196 17.89 14.54 6.88
C GLY A 196 18.45 14.26 8.27
N GLY A 197 17.59 13.97 9.26
CA GLY A 197 18.00 13.62 10.62
C GLY A 197 18.08 12.11 10.85
N ARG A 198 18.34 11.71 12.09
CA ARG A 198 18.20 10.31 12.52
C ARG A 198 16.72 9.96 12.66
N ALA A 199 16.38 8.71 12.37
CA ALA A 199 15.01 8.18 12.44
C ALA A 199 14.51 8.00 13.88
N TYR A 200 14.49 9.06 14.67
CA TYR A 200 13.91 9.02 16.01
C TYR A 200 12.41 9.26 15.96
N PRO A 201 11.59 8.32 16.45
CA PRO A 201 10.17 8.55 16.64
C PRO A 201 9.89 9.77 17.52
N ARG A 202 8.84 10.51 17.22
CA ARG A 202 8.43 11.69 17.98
C ARG A 202 7.21 11.37 18.84
N ILE A 203 7.13 11.99 20.02
CA ILE A 203 6.01 11.79 20.94
C ILE A 203 4.74 12.45 20.38
N LYS A 204 3.63 11.75 20.44
CA LYS A 204 2.29 12.24 20.09
C LYS A 204 1.43 12.32 21.35
N PRO A 205 0.89 13.49 21.73
CA PRO A 205 1.15 14.83 21.21
C PRO A 205 2.54 15.39 21.58
N PRO A 206 3.03 16.50 20.97
CA PRO A 206 2.32 17.35 20.00
C PRO A 206 2.59 17.03 18.52
N TYR A 207 3.46 16.05 18.22
CA TYR A 207 3.98 15.82 16.87
C TYR A 207 3.07 14.89 16.05
N PHE A 208 1.82 15.29 15.83
CA PHE A 208 0.97 14.59 14.86
C PHE A 208 1.37 15.00 13.43
N PRO A 209 1.71 14.06 12.54
CA PRO A 209 2.13 14.37 11.16
C PRO A 209 1.12 15.23 10.40
N ALA A 210 -0.17 15.01 10.63
CA ALA A 210 -1.25 15.78 10.00
C ALA A 210 -1.22 17.28 10.32
N VAL A 211 -0.53 17.70 11.39
CA VAL A 211 -0.40 19.10 11.83
C VAL A 211 1.06 19.55 11.76
N LYS A 212 1.98 18.71 12.24
CA LYS A 212 3.40 19.03 12.37
C LYS A 212 4.25 17.86 11.86
N GLY A 213 4.22 17.64 10.55
CA GLY A 213 4.92 16.57 9.86
C GLY A 213 6.27 16.99 9.27
N LEU A 214 6.49 16.66 7.99
CA LEU A 214 7.72 16.97 7.26
C LEU A 214 7.90 18.49 7.15
N TYR A 215 9.07 19.00 7.55
CA TYR A 215 9.40 20.43 7.58
C TYR A 215 8.36 21.28 8.34
N ASP A 216 7.80 20.71 9.42
CA ASP A 216 6.72 21.31 10.20
C ASP A 216 5.46 21.67 9.39
N CYS A 217 5.22 20.97 8.29
CA CYS A 217 4.06 21.09 7.42
C CYS A 217 3.09 19.92 7.61
N PRO A 218 1.79 20.11 7.36
CA PRO A 218 0.83 19.03 7.39
C PRO A 218 1.23 17.91 6.43
N THR A 219 1.29 16.67 6.91
CA THR A 219 1.80 15.54 6.15
C THR A 219 0.91 14.31 6.33
N ALA A 220 0.44 13.74 5.22
CA ALA A 220 -0.21 12.44 5.22
C ALA A 220 0.85 11.34 4.95
N VAL A 221 0.88 10.32 5.79
CA VAL A 221 1.75 9.14 5.58
C VAL A 221 0.86 7.93 5.32
N ASN A 222 0.99 7.32 4.15
CA ASN A 222 0.23 6.12 3.76
C ASN A 222 1.17 5.03 3.25
N ASN A 223 0.89 3.78 3.59
CA ASN A 223 1.63 2.62 3.08
C ASN A 223 1.37 2.39 1.58
N VAL A 224 2.27 1.68 0.89
CA VAL A 224 2.17 1.35 -0.55
C VAL A 224 0.84 0.67 -0.90
N GLU A 225 0.47 -0.40 -0.19
CA GLU A 225 -0.79 -1.10 -0.45
C GLU A 225 -2.00 -0.18 -0.22
N THR A 226 -1.92 0.72 0.77
CA THR A 226 -2.98 1.70 1.04
C THR A 226 -3.17 2.68 -0.10
N VAL A 227 -2.09 3.21 -0.70
CA VAL A 227 -2.23 4.15 -1.82
C VAL A 227 -2.77 3.47 -3.07
N CYS A 228 -2.48 2.18 -3.27
CA CYS A 228 -3.05 1.40 -4.36
C CYS A 228 -4.58 1.21 -4.25
N TRP A 229 -5.15 1.33 -3.05
CA TRP A 229 -6.60 1.33 -2.85
C TRP A 229 -7.28 2.63 -3.29
N ILE A 230 -6.58 3.74 -3.37
CA ILE A 230 -7.20 5.05 -3.66
C ILE A 230 -7.87 5.09 -5.03
N PRO A 231 -7.22 4.66 -6.14
CA PRO A 231 -7.89 4.57 -7.44
C PRO A 231 -9.11 3.63 -7.42
N GLU A 232 -9.03 2.51 -6.72
CA GLU A 232 -10.15 1.58 -6.60
C GLU A 232 -11.35 2.19 -5.86
N ILE A 233 -11.10 3.01 -4.81
CA ILE A 233 -12.14 3.76 -4.11
C ILE A 233 -12.79 4.77 -5.05
N PHE A 234 -12.01 5.53 -5.82
CA PHE A 234 -12.54 6.56 -6.72
C PHE A 234 -13.28 5.98 -7.92
N LYS A 235 -12.88 4.80 -8.38
CA LYS A 235 -13.51 4.06 -9.47
C LYS A 235 -14.83 3.41 -9.05
N ARG A 236 -14.87 2.79 -7.88
CA ARG A 236 -16.02 1.99 -7.41
C ARG A 236 -17.00 2.79 -6.56
N GLY A 237 -16.53 3.90 -5.95
CA GLY A 237 -17.22 4.62 -4.90
C GLY A 237 -16.95 4.06 -3.51
N GLY A 238 -16.82 4.94 -2.52
CA GLY A 238 -16.47 4.57 -1.14
C GLY A 238 -17.47 3.62 -0.50
N GLU A 239 -18.77 3.82 -0.74
CA GLU A 239 -19.81 2.94 -0.22
C GLU A 239 -19.73 1.51 -0.77
N ALA A 240 -19.43 1.35 -2.06
CA ALA A 240 -19.26 0.02 -2.66
C ALA A 240 -18.05 -0.70 -2.08
N VAL A 241 -16.94 0.02 -1.89
CA VAL A 241 -15.73 -0.54 -1.27
C VAL A 241 -15.98 -0.94 0.19
N SER A 242 -16.76 -0.16 0.95
CA SER A 242 -17.09 -0.47 2.35
C SER A 242 -17.88 -1.77 2.54
N LYS A 243 -18.44 -2.32 1.47
CA LYS A 243 -19.20 -3.58 1.46
C LYS A 243 -18.35 -4.79 1.04
N ILE A 244 -17.09 -4.58 0.69
CA ILE A 244 -16.16 -5.68 0.37
C ILE A 244 -15.63 -6.26 1.69
N GLY A 245 -15.96 -7.50 1.97
CA GLY A 245 -15.46 -8.23 3.15
C GLY A 245 -16.01 -7.75 4.49
N CYS A 246 -15.15 -7.71 5.50
CA CYS A 246 -15.55 -7.39 6.87
C CYS A 246 -15.91 -5.90 7.04
N PRO A 247 -17.10 -5.55 7.57
CA PRO A 247 -17.49 -4.14 7.76
C PRO A 247 -16.57 -3.34 8.70
N ALA A 248 -15.88 -4.04 9.61
CA ALA A 248 -14.92 -3.41 10.53
C ALA A 248 -13.56 -3.11 9.88
N ASP A 249 -13.23 -3.81 8.79
CA ASP A 249 -12.01 -3.64 8.01
C ASP A 249 -12.24 -4.01 6.55
N PRO A 250 -12.90 -3.16 5.76
CA PRO A 250 -13.28 -3.46 4.39
C PRO A 250 -12.10 -3.65 3.44
N GLY A 251 -12.38 -4.27 2.31
CA GLY A 251 -11.42 -4.50 1.23
C GLY A 251 -10.72 -5.84 1.33
N THR A 252 -9.53 -5.89 0.74
CA THR A 252 -8.64 -7.06 0.80
C THR A 252 -7.38 -6.74 1.60
N HIS A 253 -6.70 -7.78 2.05
CA HIS A 253 -5.34 -7.73 2.56
C HIS A 253 -4.43 -8.66 1.76
N VAL A 254 -3.20 -8.25 1.55
CA VAL A 254 -2.17 -9.13 1.02
C VAL A 254 -1.47 -9.85 2.16
N TRP A 255 -1.60 -11.16 2.19
CA TRP A 255 -0.97 -12.06 3.15
C TRP A 255 0.31 -12.63 2.59
N GLY A 256 1.44 -12.36 3.24
CA GLY A 256 2.70 -13.05 2.99
C GLY A 256 2.80 -14.30 3.84
N VAL A 257 2.87 -15.47 3.22
CA VAL A 257 3.03 -16.74 3.91
C VAL A 257 4.39 -17.34 3.61
N SER A 258 5.13 -17.66 4.66
CA SER A 258 6.45 -18.29 4.58
C SER A 258 6.61 -19.37 5.64
N GLY A 259 7.73 -20.10 5.60
CA GLY A 259 8.02 -21.19 6.53
C GLY A 259 7.71 -22.55 5.94
N LEU A 260 7.24 -23.48 6.79
CA LEU A 260 7.11 -24.90 6.43
C LEU A 260 5.77 -25.24 5.76
N VAL A 261 5.36 -24.44 4.77
CA VAL A 261 4.20 -24.67 3.90
C VAL A 261 4.64 -25.15 2.52
N GLN A 262 3.76 -25.87 1.81
CA GLN A 262 4.08 -26.39 0.48
C GLN A 262 4.17 -25.29 -0.59
N LYS A 263 3.30 -24.28 -0.50
CA LYS A 263 3.24 -23.15 -1.44
C LYS A 263 3.42 -21.83 -0.68
N PRO A 264 4.65 -21.47 -0.30
CA PRO A 264 4.90 -20.15 0.27
C PRO A 264 4.66 -19.07 -0.79
N GLY A 265 4.03 -17.96 -0.40
CA GLY A 265 3.66 -16.94 -1.38
C GLY A 265 3.00 -15.72 -0.78
N ARG A 266 2.36 -14.94 -1.65
CA ARG A 266 1.54 -13.79 -1.27
C ARG A 266 0.17 -14.01 -1.86
N TYR A 267 -0.82 -13.84 -1.02
CA TYR A 267 -2.22 -14.13 -1.34
C TYR A 267 -3.04 -12.90 -0.99
N GLU A 268 -3.76 -12.36 -1.96
CA GLU A 268 -4.70 -11.28 -1.70
C GLU A 268 -6.08 -11.86 -1.39
N ILE A 269 -6.57 -11.57 -0.19
CA ILE A 269 -7.78 -12.20 0.35
C ILE A 269 -8.72 -11.13 0.86
N THR A 270 -10.01 -11.28 0.53
CA THR A 270 -11.07 -10.45 1.10
C THR A 270 -11.12 -10.62 2.62
N THR A 271 -11.20 -9.52 3.33
CA THR A 271 -11.20 -9.53 4.80
C THR A 271 -12.42 -10.29 5.36
N GLY A 272 -12.20 -11.11 6.38
CA GLY A 272 -13.25 -11.89 7.03
C GLY A 272 -13.76 -13.13 6.26
N GLU A 273 -13.29 -13.38 5.03
CA GLU A 273 -13.74 -14.52 4.20
C GLU A 273 -12.86 -15.76 4.32
N CYS A 274 -11.69 -15.65 4.96
CA CYS A 274 -10.75 -16.74 5.08
C CYS A 274 -10.23 -16.87 6.50
N THR A 275 -10.20 -18.05 7.04
CA THR A 275 -9.50 -18.34 8.30
C THR A 275 -8.01 -18.58 8.05
N LEU A 276 -7.18 -18.43 9.08
CA LEU A 276 -5.76 -18.80 8.97
C LEU A 276 -5.55 -20.27 8.63
N GLY A 277 -6.46 -21.15 9.11
CA GLY A 277 -6.45 -22.56 8.76
C GLY A 277 -6.66 -22.80 7.26
N GLU A 278 -7.67 -22.17 6.68
CA GLU A 278 -7.95 -22.24 5.24
C GLU A 278 -6.84 -21.60 4.40
N LEU A 279 -6.28 -20.46 4.84
CA LEU A 279 -5.12 -19.86 4.18
C LEU A 279 -3.95 -20.86 4.10
N LEU A 280 -3.62 -21.50 5.21
CA LEU A 280 -2.45 -22.39 5.28
C LEU A 280 -2.69 -23.76 4.61
N HIS A 281 -3.90 -24.32 4.67
CA HIS A 281 -4.21 -25.60 4.06
C HIS A 281 -4.65 -25.49 2.61
N ASP A 282 -5.65 -24.64 2.32
CA ASP A 282 -6.27 -24.62 1.01
C ASP A 282 -5.43 -23.82 0.00
N LEU A 283 -4.93 -22.64 0.40
CA LEU A 283 -4.14 -21.77 -0.49
C LEU A 283 -2.65 -22.18 -0.49
N CYS A 284 -2.08 -22.44 0.68
CA CYS A 284 -0.66 -22.76 0.79
C CYS A 284 -0.36 -24.28 0.72
N GLY A 285 -1.37 -25.11 0.47
CA GLY A 285 -1.22 -26.56 0.28
C GLY A 285 -0.88 -27.36 1.55
N GLY A 286 -0.99 -26.74 2.73
CA GLY A 286 -0.70 -27.39 4.00
C GLY A 286 0.79 -27.45 4.35
N PRO A 287 1.15 -28.20 5.40
CA PRO A 287 2.53 -28.35 5.83
C PRO A 287 3.35 -29.16 4.81
N LEU A 288 4.68 -29.05 4.88
CA LEU A 288 5.57 -29.91 4.08
C LEU A 288 5.29 -31.40 4.38
N PRO A 289 5.53 -32.30 3.39
CA PRO A 289 5.29 -33.73 3.56
C PRO A 289 5.96 -34.30 4.82
N GLY A 290 5.22 -35.09 5.60
CA GLY A 290 5.68 -35.67 6.87
C GLY A 290 5.81 -34.67 8.02
N ARG A 291 5.37 -33.43 7.85
CA ARG A 291 5.39 -32.38 8.88
C ARG A 291 3.97 -32.03 9.33
N ARG A 292 3.87 -31.36 10.47
CA ARG A 292 2.64 -30.76 10.99
C ARG A 292 2.94 -29.35 11.50
N PHE A 293 2.00 -28.46 11.42
CA PHE A 293 2.11 -27.15 12.05
C PHE A 293 2.15 -27.31 13.57
N LYS A 294 3.05 -26.61 14.22
CA LYS A 294 3.15 -26.52 15.68
C LYS A 294 2.65 -25.18 16.19
N ALA A 295 2.98 -24.14 15.48
CA ALA A 295 2.61 -22.77 15.79
C ALA A 295 2.71 -21.89 14.54
N ILE A 296 2.09 -20.70 14.58
CA ILE A 296 2.16 -19.68 13.57
C ILE A 296 2.40 -18.31 14.21
N ILE A 297 3.00 -17.39 13.43
CA ILE A 297 3.11 -15.97 13.75
C ILE A 297 2.23 -15.23 12.75
N PRO A 298 1.05 -14.74 13.14
CA PRO A 298 0.02 -14.29 12.18
C PRO A 298 0.23 -12.89 11.63
N GLY A 299 1.11 -12.08 12.15
CA GLY A 299 1.20 -10.66 11.75
C GLY A 299 2.58 -10.03 11.92
N GLY A 300 3.65 -10.83 11.88
CA GLY A 300 5.02 -10.33 12.01
C GLY A 300 5.65 -10.65 13.37
N SER A 301 6.91 -10.27 13.53
CA SER A 301 7.75 -10.68 14.66
C SER A 301 7.31 -10.13 16.02
N SER A 302 6.55 -9.03 16.04
CA SER A 302 6.00 -8.42 17.24
C SER A 302 4.69 -9.05 17.73
N MET A 303 4.08 -9.93 16.94
CA MET A 303 2.81 -10.57 17.28
C MET A 303 3.02 -11.79 18.17
N LYS A 304 1.97 -12.10 18.95
CA LYS A 304 1.95 -13.32 19.77
C LYS A 304 2.00 -14.55 18.88
N ILE A 305 2.86 -15.51 19.23
CA ILE A 305 2.90 -16.83 18.61
C ILE A 305 1.63 -17.58 19.00
N LEU A 306 0.87 -18.02 18.00
CA LEU A 306 -0.32 -18.84 18.19
C LEU A 306 0.03 -20.30 18.03
N ARG A 307 -0.34 -21.12 19.03
CA ARG A 307 -0.17 -22.57 18.93
C ARG A 307 -1.19 -23.11 17.93
N TRP A 308 -0.73 -23.99 17.05
CA TRP A 308 -1.60 -24.65 16.11
C TRP A 308 -2.46 -25.71 16.83
N ASP A 309 -3.78 -25.63 16.66
CA ASP A 309 -4.71 -26.68 16.97
C ASP A 309 -5.70 -26.86 15.81
N GLU A 310 -6.40 -28.00 15.76
CA GLU A 310 -7.33 -28.33 14.67
C GLU A 310 -8.57 -27.44 14.63
N LYS A 311 -8.81 -26.65 15.68
CA LYS A 311 -9.94 -25.72 15.81
C LYS A 311 -9.55 -24.27 15.46
N PHE A 312 -8.42 -24.09 14.83
CA PHE A 312 -7.91 -22.75 14.56
C PHE A 312 -8.75 -22.05 13.50
N THR A 313 -9.64 -21.18 13.94
CA THR A 313 -10.67 -20.51 13.13
C THR A 313 -10.54 -18.99 13.10
N VAL A 314 -9.39 -18.43 13.50
CA VAL A 314 -9.17 -16.98 13.47
C VAL A 314 -9.29 -16.50 12.02
N LYS A 315 -10.18 -15.53 11.81
CA LYS A 315 -10.38 -14.93 10.51
C LYS A 315 -9.32 -13.88 10.21
N ASN A 316 -9.09 -13.64 8.93
CA ASN A 316 -8.09 -12.68 8.47
C ASN A 316 -8.41 -11.20 8.75
N ALA A 317 -9.46 -10.90 9.50
CA ALA A 317 -9.81 -9.55 9.95
C ALA A 317 -9.85 -9.41 11.48
N ASP A 318 -9.54 -10.48 12.21
CA ASP A 318 -9.45 -10.50 13.67
C ASP A 318 -7.98 -10.31 14.08
#